data_e927a81eb9730755f4ad6183b8815e1a
#
_entry.id   e927a81eb9730755f4ad6183b8815e1a
#
_cell.length_a   1.000
_cell.length_b   1.000
_cell.length_c   1.000
_cell.angle_alpha   90.00
_cell.angle_beta   90.00
_cell.angle_gamma   90.00
#
_symmetry.space_group_name_H-M   'P 1'
#
loop_
_entity.id
_entity.type
_entity.pdbx_description
1 polymer ?
#
loop_
_entity_poly.entity_id
_entity_poly.type
_entity_poly.pdbx_seq_one_letter_code
_entity_poly.pdbx_strand_id
1 'polypeptide(L)'
;NIKIKTLNINVEDSKYNWRFFLERGIKLDDIDIAVSEFCNYNKKIHASLIWPVSKEYNSKIIDEFDPDLIVYIKKITVSNQSIKNILVQVYKDHSWLGKIESGYDGIVSKFAKIYKPHGEMTLIFFTSSTLNQVIELKEKIRTRIGIDKHSIHITDNQKESIIVSEIFLNKNSLEFYNNSNNFKYPKSYKLFNSFKQDLLSKGLNLNDFIIVGSMPFSLQGITEANDIDFLTTTNYIPINKKFNSHNKYLKDYKLKMNDIIYDPKNYFIYDGVKFMSNKLNLKFKKNRGEVKDKLLIKKINQGKSLDVVFLQIENYVINLKYKFIALAINYSKLTGTYSFFKFIYKKIKLF
;
A
#
# COMPACT_ATOMS: atom_id res chain seq x y z
N ASN A 1 24.56 0.56 -2.96
CA ASN A 1 24.89 -0.31 -4.09
C ASN A 1 23.78 -1.33 -4.24
N ILE A 2 22.81 -1.02 -5.11
CA ILE A 2 21.81 -1.95 -5.56
C ILE A 2 22.53 -2.86 -6.56
N LYS A 3 22.82 -4.11 -6.18
CA LYS A 3 23.17 -5.12 -7.17
C LYS A 3 21.90 -5.42 -7.97
N ILE A 4 21.71 -4.68 -9.06
CA ILE A 4 20.86 -5.10 -10.13
C ILE A 4 21.65 -6.24 -10.80
N LYS A 5 21.37 -7.49 -10.45
CA LYS A 5 21.63 -8.55 -11.41
C LYS A 5 20.76 -8.18 -12.59
N THR A 6 21.41 -7.93 -13.72
CA THR A 6 20.76 -7.75 -15.02
C THR A 6 19.64 -8.76 -15.05
N LEU A 7 18.40 -8.29 -15.19
CA LEU A 7 17.28 -9.18 -15.43
C LEU A 7 17.68 -10.01 -16.65
N ASN A 8 18.17 -11.23 -16.46
CA ASN A 8 18.22 -12.23 -17.51
C ASN A 8 16.78 -12.66 -17.76
N ILE A 9 16.00 -11.69 -18.20
CA ILE A 9 14.70 -11.93 -18.81
C ILE A 9 15.06 -12.59 -20.12
N ASN A 10 14.76 -13.88 -20.24
CA ASN A 10 14.85 -14.55 -21.52
C ASN A 10 14.01 -13.73 -22.49
N VAL A 11 14.65 -13.05 -23.44
CA VAL A 11 14.04 -12.04 -24.32
C VAL A 11 12.84 -12.63 -25.09
N GLU A 12 12.79 -13.96 -25.25
CA GLU A 12 11.70 -14.68 -25.91
C GLU A 12 10.40 -14.74 -25.09
N ASP A 13 10.47 -14.87 -23.75
CA ASP A 13 9.28 -14.82 -22.89
C ASP A 13 8.87 -13.39 -22.56
N SER A 14 9.76 -12.42 -22.71
CA SER A 14 9.54 -11.00 -22.43
C SER A 14 8.94 -10.21 -23.61
N LYS A 15 8.74 -10.83 -24.78
CA LYS A 15 8.27 -10.16 -26.02
C LYS A 15 7.01 -9.33 -25.85
N TYR A 16 6.13 -9.68 -24.91
CA TYR A 16 4.88 -8.97 -24.66
C TYR A 16 5.06 -7.77 -23.74
N ASN A 17 5.93 -7.84 -22.75
CA ASN A 17 6.02 -6.84 -21.67
C ASN A 17 6.79 -5.58 -22.10
N TRP A 18 7.91 -5.74 -22.80
CA TRP A 18 8.75 -4.64 -23.25
C TRP A 18 8.12 -3.80 -24.38
N ARG A 19 7.40 -4.43 -25.31
CA ARG A 19 6.65 -3.72 -26.35
C ARG A 19 5.58 -2.82 -25.76
N PHE A 20 4.84 -3.29 -24.78
CA PHE A 20 3.81 -2.52 -24.08
C PHE A 20 4.36 -1.24 -23.43
N PHE A 21 5.56 -1.32 -22.85
CA PHE A 21 6.25 -0.16 -22.26
C PHE A 21 6.79 0.78 -23.33
N LEU A 22 7.46 0.24 -24.36
CA LEU A 22 8.05 1.03 -25.44
C LEU A 22 6.97 1.71 -26.28
N GLU A 23 5.88 1.03 -26.61
CA GLU A 23 4.75 1.58 -27.38
C GLU A 23 4.02 2.70 -26.64
N ARG A 24 4.09 2.72 -25.30
CA ARG A 24 3.51 3.77 -24.43
C ARG A 24 4.52 4.84 -24.03
N GLY A 25 5.73 4.82 -24.56
CA GLY A 25 6.77 5.80 -24.27
C GLY A 25 7.30 5.77 -22.84
N ILE A 26 7.11 4.64 -22.12
CA ILE A 26 7.69 4.45 -20.80
C ILE A 26 9.18 4.16 -20.98
N LYS A 27 10.01 5.03 -20.42
CA LYS A 27 11.46 4.84 -20.44
C LYS A 27 11.83 3.63 -19.57
N LEU A 28 12.75 2.79 -20.07
CA LEU A 28 13.32 1.64 -19.36
C LEU A 28 14.03 2.01 -18.04
N ASP A 29 14.24 3.30 -17.79
CA ASP A 29 14.92 3.82 -16.60
C ASP A 29 14.08 3.72 -15.31
N ASP A 30 12.79 3.38 -15.38
CA ASP A 30 11.97 3.19 -14.18
C ASP A 30 11.74 1.70 -13.90
N ILE A 31 12.75 1.09 -13.29
CA ILE A 31 12.76 -0.35 -12.97
C ILE A 31 11.62 -0.75 -12.04
N ASP A 32 11.17 0.14 -11.16
CA ASP A 32 10.04 -0.11 -10.27
C ASP A 32 8.76 -0.37 -11.08
N ILE A 33 8.52 0.42 -12.14
CA ILE A 33 7.37 0.24 -13.03
C ILE A 33 7.49 -1.08 -13.78
N ALA A 34 8.66 -1.39 -14.31
CA ALA A 34 8.90 -2.62 -15.06
C ALA A 34 8.64 -3.87 -14.18
N VAL A 35 9.12 -3.87 -12.93
CA VAL A 35 8.87 -4.98 -11.99
C VAL A 35 7.39 -5.05 -11.60
N SER A 36 6.72 -3.92 -11.39
CA SER A 36 5.28 -3.89 -11.10
C SER A 36 4.46 -4.52 -12.23
N GLU A 37 4.79 -4.18 -13.47
CA GLU A 37 4.12 -4.79 -14.63
C GLU A 37 4.47 -6.27 -14.77
N PHE A 38 5.71 -6.67 -14.49
CA PHE A 38 6.08 -8.08 -14.47
C PHE A 38 5.22 -8.87 -13.47
N CYS A 39 4.90 -8.26 -12.30
CA CYS A 39 3.98 -8.88 -11.34
C CYS A 39 2.57 -9.09 -11.92
N ASN A 40 2.08 -8.20 -12.79
CA ASN A 40 0.77 -8.33 -13.39
C ASN A 40 0.66 -9.51 -14.38
N TYR A 41 1.75 -9.86 -15.06
CA TYR A 41 1.73 -10.86 -16.12
C TYR A 41 2.31 -12.22 -15.72
N ASN A 42 3.21 -12.27 -14.73
CA ASN A 42 3.87 -13.52 -14.35
C ASN A 42 3.17 -14.20 -13.16
N LYS A 43 2.48 -15.31 -13.43
CA LYS A 43 1.76 -16.10 -12.39
C LYS A 43 2.68 -16.76 -11.35
N LYS A 44 3.98 -16.88 -11.65
CA LYS A 44 4.98 -17.50 -10.77
C LYS A 44 5.71 -16.50 -9.89
N ILE A 45 5.33 -15.22 -9.95
CA ILE A 45 5.96 -14.16 -9.16
C ILE A 45 5.48 -14.17 -7.72
N HIS A 46 6.40 -14.04 -6.80
CA HIS A 46 6.17 -13.85 -5.37
C HIS A 46 6.92 -12.62 -4.87
N ALA A 47 6.39 -12.00 -3.83
CA ALA A 47 7.03 -10.89 -3.14
C ALA A 47 7.31 -11.27 -1.69
N SER A 48 8.49 -10.94 -1.22
CA SER A 48 8.90 -11.09 0.18
C SER A 48 9.10 -9.72 0.81
N LEU A 49 8.56 -9.55 2.02
CA LEU A 49 8.69 -8.38 2.88
C LEU A 49 9.50 -8.76 4.11
N ILE A 50 10.76 -8.34 4.19
CA ILE A 50 11.56 -8.46 5.40
C ILE A 50 11.19 -7.27 6.31
N TRP A 51 10.53 -7.58 7.43
CA TRP A 51 10.03 -6.57 8.36
C TRP A 51 11.18 -5.87 9.11
N PRO A 52 10.97 -4.62 9.61
CA PRO A 52 12.00 -3.86 10.31
C PRO A 52 12.67 -4.60 11.46
N VAL A 53 11.94 -5.47 12.17
CA VAL A 53 12.47 -6.29 13.26
C VAL A 53 13.60 -7.22 12.80
N SER A 54 13.62 -7.59 11.52
CA SER A 54 14.58 -8.52 10.93
C SER A 54 15.67 -7.83 10.11
N LYS A 55 15.76 -6.49 10.15
CA LYS A 55 16.74 -5.71 9.37
C LYS A 55 18.17 -6.22 9.51
N GLU A 56 18.58 -6.59 10.72
CA GLU A 56 19.94 -7.07 11.02
C GLU A 56 20.24 -8.43 10.38
N TYR A 57 19.21 -9.17 10.00
CA TYR A 57 19.33 -10.48 9.35
C TYR A 57 19.17 -10.41 7.83
N ASN A 58 19.09 -9.21 7.23
CA ASN A 58 18.80 -9.05 5.79
C ASN A 58 19.71 -9.92 4.90
N SER A 59 21.04 -9.91 5.14
CA SER A 59 21.98 -10.72 4.33
C SER A 59 21.67 -12.21 4.48
N LYS A 60 21.50 -12.69 5.71
CA LYS A 60 21.20 -14.10 5.99
C LYS A 60 19.87 -14.55 5.38
N ILE A 61 18.88 -13.65 5.32
CA ILE A 61 17.59 -13.93 4.69
C ILE A 61 17.71 -13.95 3.17
N ILE A 62 18.44 -13.00 2.59
CA ILE A 62 18.66 -12.94 1.13
C ILE A 62 19.42 -14.17 0.64
N ASP A 63 20.39 -14.66 1.41
CA ASP A 63 21.20 -15.84 1.09
C ASP A 63 20.35 -17.15 1.02
N GLU A 64 19.12 -17.15 1.56
CA GLU A 64 18.23 -18.30 1.46
C GLU A 64 17.48 -18.38 0.12
N PHE A 65 17.43 -17.26 -0.62
CA PHE A 65 16.81 -17.25 -1.94
C PHE A 65 17.81 -17.72 -2.99
N ASP A 66 17.35 -18.53 -3.94
CA ASP A 66 18.13 -18.85 -5.12
C ASP A 66 18.38 -17.56 -5.92
N PRO A 67 19.67 -17.18 -6.12
CA PRO A 67 20.01 -15.95 -6.83
C PRO A 67 19.44 -15.87 -8.24
N ASP A 68 19.24 -17.00 -8.92
CA ASP A 68 18.77 -17.06 -10.29
C ASP A 68 17.25 -16.84 -10.40
N LEU A 69 16.53 -17.04 -9.28
CA LEU A 69 15.10 -16.79 -9.18
C LEU A 69 14.77 -15.38 -8.70
N ILE A 70 15.75 -14.60 -8.20
CA ILE A 70 15.53 -13.22 -7.73
C ILE A 70 15.37 -12.30 -8.95
N VAL A 71 14.19 -11.66 -9.03
CA VAL A 71 13.86 -10.65 -10.04
C VAL A 71 14.33 -9.26 -9.62
N TYR A 72 14.05 -8.86 -8.35
CA TYR A 72 14.36 -7.52 -7.88
C TYR A 72 14.48 -7.45 -6.36
N ILE A 73 15.43 -6.67 -5.86
CA ILE A 73 15.58 -6.36 -4.44
C ILE A 73 15.55 -4.85 -4.26
N LYS A 74 14.69 -4.38 -3.35
CA LYS A 74 14.55 -2.96 -3.02
C LYS A 74 14.56 -2.76 -1.51
N LYS A 75 15.39 -1.81 -1.04
CA LYS A 75 15.35 -1.32 0.34
C LYS A 75 14.53 -0.04 0.39
N ILE A 76 13.67 0.07 1.37
CA ILE A 76 12.77 1.21 1.56
C ILE A 76 12.73 1.63 3.02
N THR A 77 12.53 2.92 3.25
CA THR A 77 12.22 3.46 4.57
C THR A 77 10.72 3.76 4.63
N VAL A 78 10.07 3.27 5.67
CA VAL A 78 8.64 3.45 5.92
C VAL A 78 8.42 4.09 7.28
N SER A 79 7.40 4.95 7.38
CA SER A 79 6.97 5.51 8.66
C SER A 79 6.21 4.47 9.48
N ASN A 80 6.03 4.73 10.77
CA ASN A 80 5.22 3.86 11.63
C ASN A 80 3.78 3.78 11.15
N GLN A 81 3.22 4.89 10.70
CA GLN A 81 1.88 4.93 10.13
C GLN A 81 1.81 4.14 8.83
N SER A 82 2.88 4.20 8.02
CA SER A 82 2.99 3.40 6.80
C SER A 82 2.91 1.91 7.09
N ILE A 83 3.63 1.40 8.09
CA ILE A 83 3.58 -0.03 8.45
C ILE A 83 2.15 -0.47 8.77
N LYS A 84 1.37 0.35 9.51
CA LYS A 84 -0.03 0.05 9.79
C LYS A 84 -0.89 0.02 8.54
N ASN A 85 -0.75 1.04 7.69
CA ASN A 85 -1.48 1.13 6.43
C ASN A 85 -1.15 -0.06 5.51
N ILE A 86 0.12 -0.46 5.45
CA ILE A 86 0.60 -1.61 4.69
C ILE A 86 0.03 -2.92 5.24
N LEU A 87 0.06 -3.11 6.57
CA LEU A 87 -0.51 -4.30 7.20
C LEU A 87 -1.98 -4.50 6.84
N VAL A 88 -2.77 -3.42 6.79
CA VAL A 88 -4.17 -3.51 6.37
C VAL A 88 -4.28 -4.03 4.95
N GLN A 89 -3.47 -3.53 4.02
CA GLN A 89 -3.56 -3.92 2.62
C GLN A 89 -3.05 -5.34 2.36
N VAL A 90 -1.92 -5.69 2.97
CA VAL A 90 -1.29 -7.01 2.79
C VAL A 90 -2.13 -8.14 3.44
N TYR A 91 -2.84 -7.82 4.53
CA TYR A 91 -3.59 -8.83 5.29
C TYR A 91 -5.11 -8.63 5.27
N LYS A 92 -5.65 -7.80 4.37
CA LYS A 92 -7.08 -7.45 4.33
C LYS A 92 -8.04 -8.64 4.26
N ASP A 93 -7.63 -9.71 3.61
CA ASP A 93 -8.44 -10.92 3.42
C ASP A 93 -8.29 -11.92 4.59
N HIS A 94 -7.47 -11.60 5.61
CA HIS A 94 -7.27 -12.46 6.77
C HIS A 94 -8.22 -12.11 7.92
N SER A 95 -8.94 -13.09 8.44
CA SER A 95 -9.92 -12.92 9.51
C SER A 95 -9.37 -12.35 10.82
N TRP A 96 -8.08 -12.61 11.12
CA TRP A 96 -7.42 -12.11 12.32
C TRP A 96 -7.18 -10.59 12.33
N LEU A 97 -7.23 -9.95 11.15
CA LEU A 97 -7.02 -8.51 11.03
C LEU A 97 -8.10 -7.70 11.76
N GLY A 98 -9.33 -8.21 11.78
CA GLY A 98 -10.50 -7.48 12.29
C GLY A 98 -11.16 -6.63 11.21
N LYS A 99 -12.08 -5.76 11.63
CA LYS A 99 -12.86 -4.89 10.75
C LYS A 99 -12.44 -3.43 10.90
N ILE A 100 -12.77 -2.62 9.89
CA ILE A 100 -12.48 -1.18 9.91
C ILE A 100 -13.18 -0.48 11.07
N GLU A 101 -14.41 -0.91 11.42
CA GLU A 101 -15.19 -0.36 12.51
C GLU A 101 -14.50 -0.52 13.88
N SER A 102 -13.70 -1.57 14.04
CA SER A 102 -12.88 -1.82 15.24
C SER A 102 -11.45 -1.28 15.12
N GLY A 103 -11.13 -0.53 14.05
CA GLY A 103 -9.79 -0.02 13.79
C GLY A 103 -8.76 -1.10 13.48
N TYR A 104 -9.21 -2.26 12.97
CA TYR A 104 -8.35 -3.40 12.65
C TYR A 104 -7.49 -3.86 13.83
N ASP A 105 -8.13 -4.39 14.85
CA ASP A 105 -7.49 -4.82 16.12
C ASP A 105 -6.27 -5.72 15.97
N GLY A 106 -6.25 -6.58 14.96
CA GLY A 106 -5.12 -7.46 14.67
C GLY A 106 -3.84 -6.71 14.30
N ILE A 107 -3.94 -5.49 13.77
CA ILE A 107 -2.78 -4.65 13.44
C ILE A 107 -1.93 -4.39 14.67
N VAL A 108 -2.56 -4.07 15.81
CA VAL A 108 -1.85 -3.67 17.04
C VAL A 108 -0.86 -4.75 17.46
N SER A 109 -1.33 -6.00 17.51
CA SER A 109 -0.49 -7.13 17.89
C SER A 109 0.62 -7.43 16.88
N LYS A 110 0.31 -7.36 15.57
CA LYS A 110 1.31 -7.61 14.51
C LYS A 110 2.33 -6.50 14.48
N PHE A 111 1.90 -5.23 14.50
CA PHE A 111 2.76 -4.06 14.50
C PHE A 111 3.77 -4.10 15.64
N ALA A 112 3.33 -4.37 16.89
CA ALA A 112 4.20 -4.42 18.05
C ALA A 112 5.35 -5.44 17.90
N LYS A 113 5.15 -6.47 17.10
CA LYS A 113 6.14 -7.55 16.89
C LYS A 113 7.08 -7.32 15.71
N ILE A 114 6.67 -6.54 14.71
CA ILE A 114 7.48 -6.30 13.50
C ILE A 114 8.13 -4.92 13.49
N TYR A 115 7.71 -4.03 14.38
CA TYR A 115 8.18 -2.66 14.44
C TYR A 115 9.60 -2.56 15.01
N LYS A 116 10.43 -1.71 14.38
CA LYS A 116 11.65 -1.13 14.94
C LYS A 116 11.71 0.36 14.57
N PRO A 117 12.31 1.22 15.41
CA PRO A 117 12.60 2.61 15.04
C PRO A 117 13.37 2.68 13.72
N HIS A 118 13.09 3.70 12.91
CA HIS A 118 13.68 3.89 11.59
C HIS A 118 13.41 2.76 10.59
N GLY A 119 12.20 2.27 10.58
CA GLY A 119 11.52 1.30 9.75
C GLY A 119 12.09 0.99 8.35
N GLU A 120 13.33 0.50 8.27
CA GLU A 120 13.87 -0.01 7.00
C GLU A 120 13.32 -1.40 6.74
N MET A 121 12.78 -1.59 5.55
CA MET A 121 12.27 -2.85 5.05
C MET A 121 13.04 -3.24 3.79
N THR A 122 13.19 -4.54 3.57
CA THR A 122 13.70 -5.07 2.30
C THR A 122 12.62 -5.84 1.59
N LEU A 123 12.42 -5.52 0.33
CA LEU A 123 11.51 -6.21 -0.59
C LEU A 123 12.35 -7.11 -1.49
N ILE A 124 11.87 -8.33 -1.72
CA ILE A 124 12.46 -9.26 -2.68
C ILE A 124 11.33 -9.77 -3.56
N PHE A 125 11.40 -9.47 -4.86
CA PHE A 125 10.54 -10.08 -5.87
C PHE A 125 11.30 -11.26 -6.48
N PHE A 126 10.69 -12.42 -6.51
CA PHE A 126 11.32 -13.64 -7.00
C PHE A 126 10.29 -14.56 -7.65
N THR A 127 10.74 -15.47 -8.50
CA THR A 127 9.88 -16.47 -9.13
C THR A 127 9.99 -17.81 -8.39
N SER A 128 8.89 -18.58 -8.36
CA SER A 128 8.89 -19.96 -7.89
C SER A 128 7.99 -20.82 -8.76
N SER A 129 8.36 -22.09 -8.94
CA SER A 129 7.58 -23.02 -9.75
C SER A 129 6.32 -23.51 -9.03
N THR A 130 6.36 -23.63 -7.69
CA THR A 130 5.28 -24.17 -6.88
C THR A 130 5.10 -23.41 -5.57
N LEU A 131 3.88 -23.40 -5.04
CA LEU A 131 3.59 -22.83 -3.73
C LEU A 131 4.31 -23.59 -2.60
N ASN A 132 4.52 -24.91 -2.72
CA ASN A 132 5.24 -25.69 -1.71
C ASN A 132 6.67 -25.17 -1.52
N GLN A 133 7.40 -24.88 -2.60
CA GLN A 133 8.73 -24.29 -2.51
C GLN A 133 8.73 -22.94 -1.76
N VAL A 134 7.68 -22.13 -1.98
CA VAL A 134 7.51 -20.85 -1.27
C VAL A 134 7.26 -21.06 0.22
N ILE A 135 6.45 -22.04 0.59
CA ILE A 135 6.16 -22.40 1.98
C ILE A 135 7.43 -22.93 2.66
N GLU A 136 8.15 -23.83 2.03
CA GLU A 136 9.41 -24.40 2.55
C GLU A 136 10.44 -23.31 2.76
N LEU A 137 10.65 -22.40 1.80
CA LEU A 137 11.53 -21.24 1.93
C LEU A 137 11.12 -20.35 3.11
N LYS A 138 9.83 -20.08 3.25
CA LYS A 138 9.27 -19.27 4.35
C LYS A 138 9.57 -19.89 5.71
N GLU A 139 9.35 -21.19 5.87
CA GLU A 139 9.62 -21.90 7.13
C GLU A 139 11.14 -22.03 7.41
N LYS A 140 11.95 -22.29 6.39
CA LYS A 140 13.41 -22.32 6.50
C LYS A 140 13.97 -21.00 7.05
N ILE A 141 13.53 -19.86 6.48
CA ILE A 141 13.94 -18.53 6.93
C ILE A 141 13.49 -18.29 8.37
N ARG A 142 12.22 -18.60 8.70
CA ARG A 142 11.68 -18.39 10.05
C ARG A 142 12.44 -19.17 11.12
N THR A 143 12.73 -20.42 10.85
CA THR A 143 13.51 -21.30 11.73
C THR A 143 14.93 -20.77 11.91
N ARG A 144 15.59 -20.40 10.81
CA ARG A 144 16.98 -19.90 10.85
C ARG A 144 17.14 -18.59 11.62
N ILE A 145 16.15 -17.70 11.51
CA ILE A 145 16.19 -16.37 12.16
C ILE A 145 15.68 -16.40 13.59
N GLY A 146 14.82 -17.36 13.95
CA GLY A 146 14.31 -17.53 15.33
C GLY A 146 13.30 -16.44 15.77
N ILE A 147 12.78 -15.61 14.85
CA ILE A 147 11.77 -14.56 15.14
C ILE A 147 10.37 -15.00 14.70
N ASP A 148 10.23 -16.26 14.24
CA ASP A 148 8.98 -16.87 13.77
C ASP A 148 8.31 -16.04 12.64
N LYS A 149 6.99 -16.12 12.52
CA LYS A 149 6.15 -15.43 11.51
C LYS A 149 6.25 -13.90 11.52
N HIS A 150 7.09 -13.33 12.36
CA HIS A 150 7.32 -11.89 12.46
C HIS A 150 8.60 -11.45 11.72
N SER A 151 9.44 -12.39 11.29
CA SER A 151 10.68 -12.09 10.55
C SER A 151 10.39 -11.63 9.13
N ILE A 152 9.52 -12.33 8.43
CA ILE A 152 9.27 -12.18 7.01
C ILE A 152 7.80 -12.45 6.67
N HIS A 153 7.31 -11.80 5.64
CA HIS A 153 6.09 -12.18 4.92
C HIS A 153 6.48 -12.53 3.48
N ILE A 154 6.02 -13.66 2.98
CA ILE A 154 6.12 -14.02 1.57
C ILE A 154 4.70 -14.25 1.06
N THR A 155 4.38 -13.69 -0.09
CA THR A 155 3.07 -13.82 -0.74
C THR A 155 2.82 -15.26 -1.20
N ASP A 156 1.60 -15.73 -1.05
CA ASP A 156 1.25 -17.10 -1.41
C ASP A 156 0.79 -17.21 -2.89
N ASN A 157 0.47 -16.08 -3.53
CA ASN A 157 -0.03 -16.04 -4.90
C ASN A 157 0.30 -14.72 -5.61
N GLN A 158 0.05 -14.68 -6.92
CA GLN A 158 0.27 -13.50 -7.76
C GLN A 158 -0.55 -12.28 -7.30
N LYS A 159 -1.82 -12.46 -6.90
CA LYS A 159 -2.69 -11.36 -6.47
C LYS A 159 -2.08 -10.60 -5.28
N GLU A 160 -1.54 -11.32 -4.31
CA GLU A 160 -0.83 -10.70 -3.18
C GLU A 160 0.44 -9.98 -3.63
N SER A 161 1.18 -10.56 -4.58
CA SER A 161 2.40 -9.95 -5.14
C SER A 161 2.09 -8.66 -5.88
N ILE A 162 0.97 -8.59 -6.60
CA ILE A 162 0.47 -7.37 -7.24
C ILE A 162 0.19 -6.30 -6.17
N ILE A 163 -0.52 -6.62 -5.09
CA ILE A 163 -0.79 -5.68 -4.00
C ILE A 163 0.52 -5.11 -3.42
N VAL A 164 1.52 -5.98 -3.18
CA VAL A 164 2.84 -5.54 -2.70
C VAL A 164 3.51 -4.60 -3.72
N SER A 165 3.48 -4.94 -5.01
CA SER A 165 4.07 -4.10 -6.05
C SER A 165 3.39 -2.73 -6.15
N GLU A 166 2.06 -2.68 -6.09
CA GLU A 166 1.25 -1.46 -6.12
C GLU A 166 1.57 -0.50 -4.95
N ILE A 167 1.84 -1.05 -3.77
CA ILE A 167 2.20 -0.27 -2.58
C ILE A 167 3.61 0.30 -2.71
N PHE A 168 4.58 -0.52 -3.11
CA PHE A 168 5.99 -0.22 -2.91
C PHE A 168 6.73 0.21 -4.17
N LEU A 169 6.24 -0.15 -5.36
CA LEU A 169 6.89 0.17 -6.64
C LEU A 169 6.28 1.38 -7.34
N ASN A 170 5.12 1.88 -6.88
CA ASN A 170 4.60 3.18 -7.29
C ASN A 170 5.01 4.25 -6.27
N LYS A 171 5.78 5.26 -6.71
CA LYS A 171 6.30 6.33 -5.84
C LYS A 171 5.20 7.11 -5.13
N ASN A 172 4.09 7.40 -5.84
CA ASN A 172 2.96 8.12 -5.24
C ASN A 172 2.22 7.24 -4.22
N SER A 173 2.14 5.90 -4.46
CA SER A 173 1.57 4.97 -3.48
C SER A 173 2.42 4.94 -2.21
N LEU A 174 3.73 4.78 -2.34
CA LEU A 174 4.62 4.78 -1.18
C LEU A 174 4.54 6.09 -0.38
N GLU A 175 4.51 7.24 -1.06
CA GLU A 175 4.30 8.55 -0.43
C GLU A 175 2.95 8.62 0.28
N PHE A 176 1.88 8.16 -0.37
CA PHE A 176 0.55 8.08 0.21
C PHE A 176 0.55 7.22 1.48
N TYR A 177 1.06 5.99 1.45
CA TYR A 177 1.09 5.09 2.61
C TYR A 177 1.93 5.65 3.76
N ASN A 178 3.00 6.38 3.46
CA ASN A 178 3.86 7.01 4.48
C ASN A 178 3.20 8.19 5.20
N ASN A 179 2.27 8.89 4.55
CA ASN A 179 1.74 10.17 5.05
C ASN A 179 0.23 10.16 5.28
N SER A 180 -0.48 9.04 5.03
CA SER A 180 -1.94 9.00 5.11
C SER A 180 -2.45 8.50 6.47
N ASN A 181 -3.62 9.02 6.85
CA ASN A 181 -4.46 8.48 7.91
C ASN A 181 -5.80 8.02 7.32
N ASN A 182 -5.80 6.81 6.76
CA ASN A 182 -6.89 6.26 5.96
C ASN A 182 -8.19 6.06 6.74
N PHE A 183 -8.12 6.08 8.08
CA PHE A 183 -9.26 5.75 8.95
C PHE A 183 -9.90 6.99 9.58
N LYS A 184 -9.35 8.18 9.33
CA LYS A 184 -9.84 9.43 9.92
C LYS A 184 -11.29 9.76 9.52
N TYR A 185 -11.69 9.41 8.31
CA TYR A 185 -13.02 9.69 7.75
C TYR A 185 -13.77 8.42 7.33
N PRO A 186 -14.36 7.67 8.29
CA PRO A 186 -15.03 6.39 7.98
C PRO A 186 -16.17 6.50 6.97
N LYS A 187 -16.90 7.62 6.94
CA LYS A 187 -17.98 7.85 5.96
C LYS A 187 -17.45 7.91 4.53
N SER A 188 -16.34 8.62 4.32
CA SER A 188 -15.69 8.68 3.00
C SER A 188 -15.18 7.32 2.57
N TYR A 189 -14.61 6.53 3.50
CA TYR A 189 -14.19 5.16 3.19
C TYR A 189 -15.37 4.26 2.78
N LYS A 190 -16.52 4.35 3.50
CA LYS A 190 -17.73 3.60 3.12
C LYS A 190 -18.23 3.98 1.74
N LEU A 191 -18.19 5.29 1.41
CA LEU A 191 -18.56 5.79 0.10
C LEU A 191 -17.63 5.28 -1.00
N PHE A 192 -16.31 5.29 -0.76
CA PHE A 192 -15.32 4.70 -1.67
C PHE A 192 -15.58 3.21 -1.89
N ASN A 193 -15.80 2.46 -0.81
CA ASN A 193 -16.07 1.03 -0.93
C ASN A 193 -17.36 0.76 -1.71
N SER A 194 -18.42 1.55 -1.51
CA SER A 194 -19.65 1.46 -2.29
C SER A 194 -19.42 1.70 -3.78
N PHE A 195 -18.58 2.68 -4.15
CA PHE A 195 -18.22 2.92 -5.55
C PHE A 195 -17.44 1.73 -6.14
N LYS A 196 -16.44 1.23 -5.43
CA LYS A 196 -15.68 0.06 -5.86
C LYS A 196 -16.57 -1.16 -6.08
N GLN A 197 -17.50 -1.44 -5.15
CA GLN A 197 -18.45 -2.54 -5.29
C GLN A 197 -19.40 -2.36 -6.47
N ASP A 198 -19.85 -1.13 -6.75
CA ASP A 198 -20.68 -0.85 -7.92
C ASP A 198 -19.93 -1.14 -9.23
N LEU A 199 -18.67 -0.76 -9.34
CA LEU A 199 -17.83 -1.10 -10.51
C LEU A 199 -17.66 -2.61 -10.67
N LEU A 200 -17.31 -3.31 -9.59
CA LEU A 200 -17.09 -4.76 -9.59
C LEU A 200 -18.37 -5.54 -9.93
N SER A 201 -19.52 -5.12 -9.39
CA SER A 201 -20.81 -5.77 -9.67
C SER A 201 -21.25 -5.66 -11.12
N LYS A 202 -20.75 -4.64 -11.83
CA LYS A 202 -20.96 -4.43 -13.26
C LYS A 202 -19.89 -5.05 -14.16
N GLY A 203 -18.95 -5.80 -13.58
CA GLY A 203 -17.85 -6.44 -14.31
C GLY A 203 -16.87 -5.45 -14.95
N LEU A 204 -16.80 -4.21 -14.43
CA LEU A 204 -15.92 -3.18 -14.98
C LEU A 204 -14.50 -3.34 -14.47
N ASN A 205 -13.53 -3.09 -15.37
CA ASN A 205 -12.12 -3.14 -15.01
C ASN A 205 -11.73 -1.89 -14.20
N LEU A 206 -11.33 -2.06 -12.94
CA LEU A 206 -10.92 -0.96 -12.07
C LEU A 206 -9.74 -0.15 -12.63
N ASN A 207 -8.93 -0.75 -13.51
CA ASN A 207 -7.80 -0.07 -14.15
C ASN A 207 -8.20 1.04 -15.11
N ASP A 208 -9.45 1.07 -15.57
CA ASP A 208 -9.98 2.09 -16.48
C ASP A 208 -10.58 3.29 -15.75
N PHE A 209 -10.43 3.32 -14.42
CA PHE A 209 -10.94 4.38 -13.55
C PHE A 209 -9.83 5.01 -12.72
N ILE A 210 -9.95 6.30 -12.48
CA ILE A 210 -9.15 7.04 -11.49
C ILE A 210 -10.06 7.96 -10.68
N ILE A 211 -10.00 7.84 -9.36
CA ILE A 211 -10.74 8.70 -8.44
C ILE A 211 -9.98 10.01 -8.27
N VAL A 212 -10.70 11.13 -8.38
CA VAL A 212 -10.18 12.50 -8.37
C VAL A 212 -10.88 13.35 -7.30
N GLY A 213 -10.71 14.65 -7.33
CA GLY A 213 -11.47 15.57 -6.48
C GLY A 213 -11.05 15.56 -5.01
N SER A 214 -12.01 15.40 -4.10
CA SER A 214 -11.78 15.44 -2.64
C SER A 214 -11.39 14.09 -2.05
N MET A 215 -11.80 12.98 -2.66
CA MET A 215 -11.61 11.64 -2.11
C MET A 215 -10.12 11.25 -1.91
N PRO A 216 -9.16 11.55 -2.83
CA PRO A 216 -7.74 11.31 -2.58
C PRO A 216 -7.22 12.00 -1.31
N PHE A 217 -7.69 13.20 -1.00
CA PHE A 217 -7.34 13.94 0.23
C PHE A 217 -8.06 13.42 1.46
N SER A 218 -9.24 12.85 1.27
CA SER A 218 -9.99 12.21 2.36
C SER A 218 -9.29 10.97 2.88
N LEU A 219 -8.80 10.11 1.99
CA LEU A 219 -8.00 8.95 2.37
C LEU A 219 -6.68 9.34 3.04
N GLN A 220 -6.17 10.55 2.80
CA GLN A 220 -5.00 11.07 3.51
C GLN A 220 -5.33 11.67 4.88
N GLY A 221 -6.62 11.75 5.25
CA GLY A 221 -7.04 12.32 6.51
C GLY A 221 -7.08 13.87 6.52
N ILE A 222 -7.05 14.52 5.33
CA ILE A 222 -7.00 15.99 5.21
C ILE A 222 -8.40 16.60 5.26
N THR A 223 -9.37 16.03 4.55
CA THR A 223 -10.74 16.53 4.48
C THR A 223 -11.72 15.41 4.22
N GLU A 224 -12.93 15.49 4.75
CA GLU A 224 -13.98 14.51 4.45
C GLU A 224 -14.47 14.71 3.01
N ALA A 225 -14.76 13.61 2.31
CA ALA A 225 -15.38 13.60 0.99
C ALA A 225 -16.85 13.14 1.08
N ASN A 226 -17.74 13.86 0.40
CA ASN A 226 -19.18 13.58 0.40
C ASN A 226 -19.65 12.93 -0.91
N ASP A 227 -18.81 12.92 -1.93
CA ASP A 227 -19.02 12.37 -3.26
C ASP A 227 -17.76 11.71 -3.80
N ILE A 228 -17.90 10.96 -4.88
CA ILE A 228 -16.81 10.37 -5.66
C ILE A 228 -16.81 11.04 -7.02
N ASP A 229 -15.79 11.83 -7.25
CA ASP A 229 -15.45 12.31 -8.58
C ASP A 229 -14.47 11.34 -9.24
N PHE A 230 -14.71 10.95 -10.49
CA PHE A 230 -13.83 10.02 -11.21
C PHE A 230 -13.66 10.40 -12.67
N LEU A 231 -12.55 9.95 -13.28
CA LEU A 231 -12.31 9.93 -14.71
C LEU A 231 -12.28 8.48 -15.17
N THR A 232 -12.77 8.22 -16.38
CA THR A 232 -12.79 6.89 -16.97
C THR A 232 -12.71 6.93 -18.49
N THR A 233 -12.13 5.90 -19.09
CA THR A 233 -12.14 5.64 -20.53
C THR A 233 -13.38 4.84 -20.98
N THR A 234 -14.21 4.40 -20.03
CA THR A 234 -15.42 3.60 -20.33
C THR A 234 -16.68 4.46 -20.42
N ASN A 235 -17.75 3.88 -20.95
CA ASN A 235 -19.08 4.51 -20.99
C ASN A 235 -19.90 4.25 -19.70
N TYR A 236 -19.23 4.13 -18.55
CA TYR A 236 -19.90 3.91 -17.28
C TYR A 236 -20.78 5.10 -16.89
N ILE A 237 -22.05 4.80 -16.63
CA ILE A 237 -23.04 5.76 -16.11
C ILE A 237 -23.43 5.33 -14.70
N PRO A 238 -23.09 6.14 -13.67
CA PRO A 238 -23.44 5.82 -12.30
C PRO A 238 -24.93 6.01 -12.01
N ILE A 239 -25.52 5.08 -11.27
CA ILE A 239 -26.89 5.22 -10.75
C ILE A 239 -26.90 6.06 -9.47
N ASN A 240 -25.87 5.91 -8.64
CA ASN A 240 -25.75 6.67 -7.40
C ASN A 240 -25.39 8.13 -7.68
N LYS A 241 -26.23 9.05 -7.24
CA LYS A 241 -26.06 10.51 -7.42
C LYS A 241 -24.79 11.08 -6.76
N LYS A 242 -24.14 10.32 -5.90
CA LYS A 242 -22.85 10.70 -5.28
C LYS A 242 -21.63 10.32 -6.12
N PHE A 243 -21.81 9.64 -7.25
CA PHE A 243 -20.72 9.25 -8.15
C PHE A 243 -20.79 10.12 -9.39
N ASN A 244 -19.78 10.95 -9.62
CA ASN A 244 -19.80 11.99 -10.65
C ASN A 244 -18.65 11.77 -11.66
N SER A 245 -18.99 11.61 -12.94
CA SER A 245 -17.97 11.61 -13.98
C SER A 245 -17.42 13.02 -14.20
N HIS A 246 -16.11 13.15 -14.06
CA HIS A 246 -15.35 14.36 -14.34
C HIS A 246 -14.83 14.45 -15.77
N ASN A 247 -15.19 13.54 -16.66
CA ASN A 247 -14.73 13.53 -18.06
C ASN A 247 -14.98 14.87 -18.77
N LYS A 248 -16.08 15.56 -18.44
CA LYS A 248 -16.40 16.89 -18.97
C LYS A 248 -15.39 18.00 -18.56
N TYR A 249 -14.64 17.79 -17.48
CA TYR A 249 -13.62 18.73 -16.99
C TYR A 249 -12.20 18.36 -17.46
N LEU A 250 -12.05 17.44 -18.42
CA LEU A 250 -10.74 16.94 -18.86
C LEU A 250 -9.77 18.07 -19.28
N LYS A 251 -10.30 19.12 -19.91
CA LYS A 251 -9.49 20.30 -20.33
C LYS A 251 -8.75 20.97 -19.16
N ASP A 252 -9.31 20.95 -17.95
CA ASP A 252 -8.72 21.61 -16.79
C ASP A 252 -7.55 20.83 -16.20
N TYR A 253 -7.43 19.53 -16.51
CA TYR A 253 -6.29 18.69 -16.14
C TYR A 253 -5.06 18.97 -17.01
N LYS A 254 -5.24 19.54 -18.23
CA LYS A 254 -4.19 19.83 -19.22
C LYS A 254 -3.34 18.59 -19.58
N LEU A 255 -3.95 17.43 -19.62
CA LEU A 255 -3.39 16.15 -19.99
C LEU A 255 -4.44 15.34 -20.78
N LYS A 256 -3.98 14.36 -21.56
CA LYS A 256 -4.87 13.40 -22.24
C LYS A 256 -5.43 12.40 -21.20
N MET A 257 -6.63 11.89 -21.44
CA MET A 257 -7.29 10.92 -20.57
C MET A 257 -6.39 9.70 -20.28
N ASN A 258 -5.80 9.14 -21.33
CA ASN A 258 -4.93 7.96 -21.20
C ASN A 258 -3.69 8.25 -20.34
N ASP A 259 -3.09 9.44 -20.46
CA ASP A 259 -1.94 9.81 -19.63
C ASP A 259 -2.33 9.93 -18.16
N ILE A 260 -3.54 10.44 -17.88
CA ILE A 260 -4.04 10.55 -16.50
C ILE A 260 -4.28 9.17 -15.88
N ILE A 261 -4.93 8.26 -16.62
CA ILE A 261 -5.39 6.97 -16.10
C ILE A 261 -4.30 5.92 -16.10
N TYR A 262 -3.38 5.93 -17.09
CA TYR A 262 -2.43 4.83 -17.28
C TYR A 262 -0.97 5.18 -16.99
N ASP A 263 -0.57 6.47 -16.87
CA ASP A 263 0.78 6.81 -16.45
C ASP A 263 0.90 6.72 -14.91
N PRO A 264 1.73 5.80 -14.37
CA PRO A 264 1.93 5.62 -12.93
C PRO A 264 2.38 6.88 -12.17
N LYS A 265 2.93 7.88 -12.88
CA LYS A 265 3.30 9.18 -12.30
C LYS A 265 2.12 10.04 -11.89
N ASN A 266 0.93 9.73 -12.39
CA ASN A 266 -0.29 10.52 -12.22
C ASN A 266 -1.23 9.97 -11.14
N TYR A 267 -0.96 8.79 -10.58
CA TYR A 267 -1.82 8.16 -9.58
C TYR A 267 -1.03 7.43 -8.49
N PHE A 268 -1.70 7.20 -7.39
CA PHE A 268 -1.37 6.17 -6.39
C PHE A 268 -2.47 5.12 -6.37
N ILE A 269 -2.17 3.94 -5.83
CA ILE A 269 -3.12 2.83 -5.74
C ILE A 269 -3.44 2.58 -4.27
N TYR A 270 -4.72 2.50 -3.97
CA TYR A 270 -5.24 2.11 -2.67
C TYR A 270 -6.38 1.12 -2.85
N ASP A 271 -6.26 -0.04 -2.21
CA ASP A 271 -7.22 -1.14 -2.30
C ASP A 271 -7.58 -1.54 -3.75
N GLY A 272 -6.56 -1.60 -4.63
CA GLY A 272 -6.69 -1.97 -6.04
C GLY A 272 -7.39 -0.93 -6.92
N VAL A 273 -7.60 0.31 -6.44
CA VAL A 273 -8.20 1.40 -7.20
C VAL A 273 -7.20 2.55 -7.33
N LYS A 274 -7.15 3.18 -8.51
CA LYS A 274 -6.29 4.34 -8.76
C LYS A 274 -6.93 5.62 -8.22
N PHE A 275 -6.12 6.41 -7.55
CA PHE A 275 -6.44 7.75 -7.06
C PHE A 275 -5.45 8.74 -7.65
N MET A 276 -5.94 9.87 -8.11
CA MET A 276 -5.09 10.91 -8.68
C MET A 276 -4.01 11.35 -7.69
N SER A 277 -2.76 11.44 -8.15
CA SER A 277 -1.66 11.91 -7.33
C SER A 277 -1.92 13.33 -6.81
N ASN A 278 -1.42 13.63 -5.60
CA ASN A 278 -1.59 14.94 -4.98
C ASN A 278 -1.13 16.07 -5.91
N LYS A 279 0.02 15.89 -6.55
CA LYS A 279 0.60 16.88 -7.47
C LYS A 279 -0.37 17.22 -8.60
N LEU A 280 -0.94 16.20 -9.26
CA LEU A 280 -1.85 16.43 -10.38
C LEU A 280 -3.20 16.97 -9.92
N ASN A 281 -3.75 16.44 -8.82
CA ASN A 281 -5.03 16.86 -8.27
C ASN A 281 -4.99 18.32 -7.78
N LEU A 282 -3.90 18.73 -7.13
CA LEU A 282 -3.68 20.14 -6.75
C LEU A 282 -3.51 21.05 -7.97
N LYS A 283 -2.82 20.59 -9.03
CA LYS A 283 -2.69 21.35 -10.28
C LYS A 283 -4.07 21.55 -10.94
N PHE A 284 -4.89 20.51 -11.02
CA PHE A 284 -6.25 20.62 -11.50
C PHE A 284 -7.07 21.64 -10.70
N LYS A 285 -7.06 21.53 -9.36
CA LYS A 285 -7.79 22.46 -8.48
C LYS A 285 -7.33 23.91 -8.64
N LYS A 286 -6.03 24.15 -8.82
CA LYS A 286 -5.51 25.49 -9.13
C LYS A 286 -6.00 26.00 -10.48
N ASN A 287 -6.03 25.14 -11.52
CA ASN A 287 -6.50 25.54 -12.86
C ASN A 287 -8.00 25.86 -12.87
N ARG A 288 -8.81 25.05 -12.15
CA ARG A 288 -10.24 25.29 -12.02
C ARG A 288 -10.56 26.57 -11.23
N GLY A 289 -9.82 26.85 -10.18
CA GLY A 289 -9.84 28.11 -9.45
C GLY A 289 -11.09 28.39 -8.61
N GLU A 290 -11.93 27.39 -8.34
CA GLU A 290 -13.12 27.56 -7.50
C GLU A 290 -12.75 27.96 -6.06
N VAL A 291 -13.65 28.69 -5.38
CA VAL A 291 -13.45 29.14 -4.00
C VAL A 291 -13.13 27.98 -3.05
N LYS A 292 -13.89 26.86 -3.17
CA LYS A 292 -13.64 25.63 -2.37
C LYS A 292 -12.26 25.05 -2.60
N ASP A 293 -11.72 25.17 -3.82
CA ASP A 293 -10.37 24.66 -4.14
C ASP A 293 -9.28 25.51 -3.51
N LYS A 294 -9.44 26.85 -3.53
CA LYS A 294 -8.52 27.80 -2.86
C LYS A 294 -8.49 27.54 -1.35
N LEU A 295 -9.65 27.30 -0.73
CA LEU A 295 -9.75 26.97 0.70
C LEU A 295 -9.05 25.65 1.04
N LEU A 296 -9.26 24.62 0.21
CA LEU A 296 -8.61 23.31 0.41
C LEU A 296 -7.09 23.42 0.25
N ILE A 297 -6.61 24.13 -0.78
CA ILE A 297 -5.18 24.37 -0.99
C ILE A 297 -4.56 25.12 0.20
N LYS A 298 -5.25 26.15 0.70
CA LYS A 298 -4.83 26.87 1.90
C LYS A 298 -4.73 25.94 3.12
N LYS A 299 -5.74 25.09 3.33
CA LYS A 299 -5.75 24.09 4.41
C LYS A 299 -4.59 23.09 4.29
N ILE A 300 -4.32 22.59 3.09
CA ILE A 300 -3.20 21.66 2.84
C ILE A 300 -1.85 22.34 3.13
N ASN A 301 -1.68 23.59 2.72
CA ASN A 301 -0.44 24.33 2.95
C ASN A 301 -0.25 24.71 4.42
N GLN A 302 -1.31 25.05 5.13
CA GLN A 302 -1.28 25.33 6.57
C GLN A 302 -1.08 24.06 7.40
N GLY A 303 -1.73 22.96 7.01
CA GLY A 303 -1.59 21.66 7.64
C GLY A 303 -0.18 21.10 7.57
N LYS A 304 0.57 21.40 6.49
CA LYS A 304 1.96 20.94 6.38
C LYS A 304 2.89 21.45 7.48
N SER A 305 2.59 22.57 8.14
CA SER A 305 3.44 23.09 9.23
C SER A 305 2.97 22.61 10.62
N LEU A 306 1.67 22.50 10.86
CA LEU A 306 1.11 22.06 12.14
C LEU A 306 0.89 20.55 12.20
N ASP A 307 0.40 19.93 11.12
CA ASP A 307 0.17 18.47 11.08
C ASP A 307 1.48 17.68 11.10
N VAL A 308 2.60 18.22 10.60
CA VAL A 308 3.91 17.56 10.74
C VAL A 308 4.33 17.48 12.22
N VAL A 309 4.12 18.55 12.99
CA VAL A 309 4.42 18.56 14.42
C VAL A 309 3.41 17.69 15.18
N PHE A 310 2.11 17.80 14.89
CA PHE A 310 1.08 16.95 15.48
C PHE A 310 1.25 15.48 15.09
N LEU A 311 1.52 15.16 13.83
CA LEU A 311 1.85 13.80 13.38
C LEU A 311 3.12 13.25 14.04
N GLN A 312 4.13 14.11 14.28
CA GLN A 312 5.32 13.69 15.01
C GLN A 312 4.99 13.42 16.50
N ILE A 313 4.19 14.25 17.13
CA ILE A 313 3.74 14.06 18.52
C ILE A 313 2.81 12.85 18.61
N GLU A 314 1.83 12.72 17.72
CA GLU A 314 0.91 11.58 17.66
C GLU A 314 1.67 10.28 17.37
N ASN A 315 2.62 10.28 16.46
CA ASN A 315 3.53 9.16 16.22
C ASN A 315 4.40 8.85 17.44
N TYR A 316 4.88 9.86 18.16
CA TYR A 316 5.66 9.67 19.38
C TYR A 316 4.82 9.04 20.51
N VAL A 317 3.60 9.54 20.72
CA VAL A 317 2.65 9.01 21.71
C VAL A 317 2.21 7.58 21.36
N ILE A 318 1.93 7.34 20.07
CA ILE A 318 1.59 6.01 19.56
C ILE A 318 2.78 5.06 19.74
N ASN A 319 3.99 5.50 19.48
CA ASN A 319 5.21 4.71 19.68
C ASN A 319 5.46 4.36 21.14
N LEU A 320 5.23 5.31 22.05
CA LEU A 320 5.28 5.07 23.48
C LEU A 320 4.24 4.02 23.88
N LYS A 321 2.98 4.17 23.42
CA LYS A 321 1.91 3.20 23.68
C LYS A 321 2.27 1.80 23.21
N TYR A 322 2.83 1.65 21.98
CA TYR A 322 3.24 0.34 21.46
C TYR A 322 4.48 -0.22 22.15
N LYS A 323 5.45 0.62 22.54
CA LYS A 323 6.58 0.17 23.39
C LYS A 323 6.07 -0.38 24.71
N PHE A 324 5.14 0.32 25.37
CA PHE A 324 4.51 -0.15 26.60
C PHE A 324 3.76 -1.47 26.42
N ILE A 325 2.98 -1.60 25.33
CA ILE A 325 2.28 -2.86 25.01
C ILE A 325 3.29 -3.99 24.73
N ALA A 326 4.35 -3.73 23.99
CA ALA A 326 5.38 -4.73 23.70
C ALA A 326 6.13 -5.16 24.99
N LEU A 327 6.48 -4.22 25.86
CA LEU A 327 7.08 -4.49 27.16
C LEU A 327 6.13 -5.30 28.07
N ALA A 328 4.86 -4.92 28.12
CA ALA A 328 3.84 -5.64 28.91
C ALA A 328 3.62 -7.08 28.39
N ILE A 329 3.61 -7.27 27.07
CA ILE A 329 3.53 -8.60 26.44
C ILE A 329 4.77 -9.42 26.77
N ASN A 330 5.96 -8.85 26.66
CA ASN A 330 7.21 -9.56 26.97
C ASN A 330 7.30 -9.91 28.45
N TYR A 331 6.98 -8.98 29.34
CA TYR A 331 6.95 -9.22 30.78
C TYR A 331 5.93 -10.29 31.16
N SER A 332 4.71 -10.26 30.58
CA SER A 332 3.68 -11.26 30.85
C SER A 332 4.06 -12.66 30.33
N LYS A 333 4.87 -12.75 29.27
CA LYS A 333 5.42 -14.02 28.82
C LYS A 333 6.50 -14.57 29.75
N LEU A 334 7.38 -13.69 30.24
CA LEU A 334 8.44 -14.06 31.21
C LEU A 334 7.85 -14.52 32.55
N THR A 335 6.75 -13.92 32.99
CA THR A 335 6.07 -14.25 34.26
C THR A 335 5.01 -15.35 34.12
N GLY A 336 4.82 -15.93 32.92
CA GLY A 336 3.77 -16.95 32.67
C GLY A 336 2.34 -16.41 32.69
N THR A 337 2.13 -15.10 32.89
CA THR A 337 0.80 -14.47 33.03
C THR A 337 0.16 -14.07 31.70
N TYR A 338 0.79 -14.37 30.57
CA TYR A 338 0.33 -13.97 29.24
C TYR A 338 -1.08 -14.45 28.89
N SER A 339 -1.43 -15.70 29.25
CA SER A 339 -2.77 -16.25 29.02
C SER A 339 -3.86 -15.53 29.81
N PHE A 340 -3.55 -15.10 31.05
CA PHE A 340 -4.45 -14.33 31.92
C PHE A 340 -4.69 -12.92 31.36
N PHE A 341 -3.64 -12.21 30.95
CA PHE A 341 -3.79 -10.89 30.31
C PHE A 341 -4.52 -10.95 28.98
N LYS A 342 -4.30 -12.01 28.19
CA LYS A 342 -5.04 -12.25 26.93
C LYS A 342 -6.54 -12.49 27.19
N PHE A 343 -6.88 -13.17 28.30
CA PHE A 343 -8.25 -13.41 28.71
C PHE A 343 -8.94 -12.11 29.17
N ILE A 344 -8.29 -11.31 30.00
CA ILE A 344 -8.80 -10.01 30.47
C ILE A 344 -9.00 -9.06 29.29
N TYR A 345 -8.02 -8.95 28.38
CA TYR A 345 -8.11 -8.11 27.19
C TYR A 345 -9.28 -8.49 26.29
N LYS A 346 -9.56 -9.80 26.13
CA LYS A 346 -10.75 -10.27 25.42
C LYS A 346 -12.06 -9.89 26.13
N LYS A 347 -12.10 -9.90 27.46
CA LYS A 347 -13.30 -9.51 28.25
C LYS A 347 -13.55 -8.01 28.21
N ILE A 348 -12.52 -7.18 28.35
CA ILE A 348 -12.64 -5.70 28.27
C ILE A 348 -13.11 -5.23 26.89
N LYS A 349 -12.87 -6.01 25.82
CA LYS A 349 -13.37 -5.72 24.47
C LYS A 349 -14.81 -6.13 24.22
N LEU A 350 -15.44 -6.84 25.13
CA LEU A 350 -16.86 -7.22 25.05
C LEU A 350 -17.77 -6.20 25.76
N PHE A 351 -17.20 -5.16 26.35
CA PHE A 351 -17.86 -3.95 26.84
C PHE A 351 -17.36 -2.72 26.07
#